data_52966d3556e98412c8a78b7f7053b551
#
_entry.id   52966d3556e98412c8a78b7f7053b551
#
_cell.length_a   1.000
_cell.length_b   1.000
_cell.length_c   1.000
_cell.angle_alpha   90.00
_cell.angle_beta   90.00
_cell.angle_gamma   90.00
#
_symmetry.space_group_name_H-M   'P 1'
#
loop_
_entity.id
_entity.type
_entity.pdbx_description
1 polymer ?
#
loop_
_entity_poly.entity_id
_entity_poly.type
_entity_poly.pdbx_seq_one_letter_code
_entity_poly.pdbx_strand_id
1 'polypeptide(L)'
;GKGIKHVKASDFLEEYKAISDNYLDTKVVAYRNETVRGFNENIRKFIHNKPDQKYIPHEIIYLNDSFYHEEKPKFMCYNSQEFIITNVAEKIIKGYRSMILHVDDKKFLPVIHPSEQSKYENELSRMAYFAKQEQNPKYRGKKWAAFYDFKKQWADVSYGYCFTGHKIQGSGYKNIFVDISDILSVGPISDKRKLQSIYTAITRATDLVILIKRNGK
;
A
#
# COMPACT_ATOMS: atom_id res chain seq x y z
N GLY A 1 -11.75 -5.08 -27.67
CA GLY A 1 -10.64 -4.12 -27.63
C GLY A 1 -10.65 -3.35 -26.32
N LYS A 2 -9.49 -2.91 -25.84
CA LYS A 2 -9.38 -2.10 -24.63
C LYS A 2 -10.15 -0.79 -24.81
N GLY A 3 -11.10 -0.52 -23.90
CA GLY A 3 -11.83 0.75 -23.89
C GLY A 3 -11.05 1.83 -23.12
N ILE A 4 -11.24 3.10 -23.52
CA ILE A 4 -10.79 4.26 -22.76
C ILE A 4 -12.00 5.11 -22.40
N LYS A 5 -12.16 5.44 -21.13
CA LYS A 5 -13.25 6.27 -20.59
C LYS A 5 -12.66 7.43 -19.79
N HIS A 6 -13.41 8.49 -19.63
CA HIS A 6 -13.08 9.61 -18.77
C HIS A 6 -14.12 9.73 -17.67
N VAL A 7 -13.67 10.07 -16.47
CA VAL A 7 -14.51 10.34 -15.31
C VAL A 7 -14.08 11.63 -14.62
N LYS A 8 -15.03 12.41 -14.13
CA LYS A 8 -14.72 13.55 -13.26
C LYS A 8 -14.35 13.05 -11.87
N ALA A 9 -13.46 13.77 -11.19
CA ALA A 9 -13.05 13.41 -9.83
C ALA A 9 -14.25 13.38 -8.84
N SER A 10 -15.30 14.21 -9.08
CA SER A 10 -16.55 14.17 -8.28
C SER A 10 -17.29 12.84 -8.39
N ASP A 11 -17.26 12.20 -9.54
CA ASP A 11 -18.06 11.03 -9.88
C ASP A 11 -17.27 9.73 -9.76
N PHE A 12 -15.99 9.85 -9.39
CA PHE A 12 -15.03 8.74 -9.37
C PHE A 12 -15.47 7.56 -8.51
N LEU A 13 -15.93 7.80 -7.27
CA LEU A 13 -16.30 6.72 -6.35
C LEU A 13 -17.50 5.91 -6.83
N GLU A 14 -18.51 6.57 -7.38
CA GLU A 14 -19.69 5.90 -7.95
C GLU A 14 -19.30 5.07 -9.19
N GLU A 15 -18.46 5.63 -10.06
CA GLU A 15 -17.96 4.92 -11.23
C GLU A 15 -17.07 3.73 -10.83
N TYR A 16 -16.21 3.92 -9.82
CA TYR A 16 -15.37 2.85 -9.28
C TYR A 16 -16.21 1.69 -8.76
N LYS A 17 -17.28 1.98 -8.01
CA LYS A 17 -18.21 0.96 -7.50
C LYS A 17 -18.97 0.26 -8.62
N ALA A 18 -19.44 1.01 -9.61
CA ALA A 18 -20.21 0.47 -10.73
C ALA A 18 -19.40 -0.50 -11.61
N ILE A 19 -18.09 -0.26 -11.77
CA ILE A 19 -17.20 -1.06 -12.60
C ILE A 19 -16.55 -2.21 -11.84
N SER A 20 -16.41 -2.08 -10.52
CA SER A 20 -15.67 -3.03 -9.69
C SER A 20 -16.57 -4.16 -9.21
N ASP A 21 -16.76 -5.19 -10.04
CA ASP A 21 -17.38 -6.45 -9.62
C ASP A 21 -16.53 -7.12 -8.52
N ASN A 22 -15.23 -6.99 -8.68
CA ASN A 22 -14.22 -7.47 -7.73
C ASN A 22 -13.11 -6.42 -7.60
N TYR A 23 -12.92 -5.88 -6.40
CA TYR A 23 -11.91 -4.85 -6.12
C TYR A 23 -10.45 -5.34 -6.34
N LEU A 24 -10.23 -6.66 -6.44
CA LEU A 24 -8.93 -7.22 -6.83
C LEU A 24 -8.56 -6.86 -8.26
N ASP A 25 -9.55 -6.86 -9.16
CA ASP A 25 -9.34 -6.67 -10.59
C ASP A 25 -9.42 -5.21 -11.03
N THR A 26 -9.75 -4.29 -10.11
CA THR A 26 -9.87 -2.85 -10.38
C THR A 26 -8.95 -2.06 -9.47
N LYS A 27 -8.04 -1.28 -10.06
CA LYS A 27 -7.06 -0.48 -9.31
C LYS A 27 -7.06 0.98 -9.74
N VAL A 28 -6.62 1.83 -8.82
CA VAL A 28 -6.33 3.23 -9.11
C VAL A 28 -4.82 3.43 -9.18
N VAL A 29 -4.36 4.26 -10.09
CA VAL A 29 -2.96 4.66 -10.20
C VAL A 29 -2.83 6.16 -10.06
N ALA A 30 -2.01 6.59 -9.13
CA ALA A 30 -1.61 7.97 -8.93
C ALA A 30 -0.07 8.08 -8.87
N TYR A 31 0.46 9.28 -8.83
CA TYR A 31 1.90 9.48 -8.79
C TYR A 31 2.43 9.68 -7.36
N ARG A 32 1.78 10.59 -6.60
CA ARG A 32 2.23 10.94 -5.25
C ARG A 32 1.72 9.96 -4.21
N ASN A 33 2.58 9.58 -3.26
CA ASN A 33 2.21 8.70 -2.16
C ASN A 33 1.05 9.25 -1.30
N GLU A 34 0.98 10.58 -1.16
CA GLU A 34 -0.11 11.24 -0.46
C GLU A 34 -1.45 11.05 -1.20
N THR A 35 -1.45 11.23 -2.53
CA THR A 35 -2.62 10.98 -3.39
C THR A 35 -3.05 9.52 -3.32
N VAL A 36 -2.10 8.59 -3.39
CA VAL A 36 -2.37 7.15 -3.24
C VAL A 36 -3.03 6.85 -1.90
N ARG A 37 -2.52 7.44 -0.81
CA ARG A 37 -3.10 7.27 0.53
C ARG A 37 -4.53 7.80 0.59
N GLY A 38 -4.76 9.00 0.07
CA GLY A 38 -6.10 9.61 0.00
C GLY A 38 -7.11 8.75 -0.78
N PHE A 39 -6.72 8.21 -1.95
CA PHE A 39 -7.57 7.29 -2.71
C PHE A 39 -7.87 6.02 -1.93
N ASN A 40 -6.87 5.38 -1.34
CA ASN A 40 -7.05 4.18 -0.53
C ASN A 40 -8.03 4.39 0.62
N GLU A 41 -7.91 5.49 1.36
CA GLU A 41 -8.81 5.82 2.46
C GLU A 41 -10.24 6.14 1.99
N ASN A 42 -10.38 6.91 0.91
CA ASN A 42 -11.70 7.28 0.37
C ASN A 42 -12.44 6.08 -0.20
N ILE A 43 -11.77 5.24 -0.99
CA ILE A 43 -12.35 4.02 -1.54
C ILE A 43 -12.76 3.08 -0.39
N ARG A 44 -11.87 2.89 0.59
CA ARG A 44 -12.15 2.05 1.76
C ARG A 44 -13.39 2.51 2.52
N LYS A 45 -13.48 3.80 2.85
CA LYS A 45 -14.64 4.39 3.53
C LYS A 45 -15.93 4.17 2.74
N PHE A 46 -15.85 4.34 1.43
CA PHE A 46 -16.99 4.20 0.53
C PHE A 46 -17.48 2.75 0.43
N ILE A 47 -16.55 1.77 0.34
CA ILE A 47 -16.90 0.36 0.20
C ILE A 47 -17.40 -0.24 1.51
N HIS A 48 -16.69 0.00 2.61
CA HIS A 48 -16.89 -0.76 3.84
C HIS A 48 -17.74 -0.05 4.90
N ASN A 49 -17.96 1.24 4.77
CA ASN A 49 -18.71 2.06 5.72
C ASN A 49 -18.31 1.83 7.21
N LYS A 50 -17.03 1.50 7.46
CA LYS A 50 -16.48 1.24 8.80
C LYS A 50 -15.18 2.00 9.01
N PRO A 51 -15.20 3.34 9.09
CA PRO A 51 -13.99 4.15 9.13
C PRO A 51 -13.15 3.95 10.40
N ASP A 52 -13.75 3.51 11.50
CA ASP A 52 -13.08 3.46 12.82
C ASP A 52 -12.16 2.24 13.00
N GLN A 53 -12.33 1.20 12.20
CA GLN A 53 -11.48 0.01 12.25
C GLN A 53 -10.35 0.12 11.22
N LYS A 54 -9.11 -0.02 11.66
CA LYS A 54 -7.93 0.06 10.79
C LYS A 54 -7.90 -1.06 9.73
N TYR A 55 -8.27 -2.28 10.11
CA TYR A 55 -8.35 -3.44 9.22
C TYR A 55 -9.61 -4.23 9.52
N ILE A 56 -10.27 -4.73 8.48
CA ILE A 56 -11.47 -5.56 8.57
C ILE A 56 -11.36 -6.75 7.61
N PRO A 57 -12.10 -7.84 7.84
CA PRO A 57 -12.21 -8.93 6.87
C PRO A 57 -12.68 -8.44 5.50
N HIS A 58 -12.23 -9.11 4.46
CA HIS A 58 -12.48 -8.83 3.04
C HIS A 58 -11.82 -7.55 2.49
N GLU A 59 -10.97 -6.88 3.26
CA GLU A 59 -10.13 -5.80 2.74
C GLU A 59 -8.95 -6.34 1.94
N ILE A 60 -8.57 -5.58 0.92
CA ILE A 60 -7.37 -5.83 0.14
C ILE A 60 -6.23 -5.00 0.72
N ILE A 61 -5.15 -5.67 1.02
CA ILE A 61 -3.89 -5.06 1.43
C ILE A 61 -2.75 -5.53 0.55
N TYR A 62 -1.65 -4.79 0.55
CA TYR A 62 -0.40 -5.20 -0.07
C TYR A 62 0.79 -4.91 0.85
N LEU A 63 1.86 -5.67 0.68
CA LEU A 63 3.11 -5.48 1.41
C LEU A 63 3.95 -4.37 0.80
N ASN A 64 4.42 -3.45 1.64
CA ASN A 64 5.40 -2.43 1.24
C ASN A 64 6.83 -2.98 1.18
N ASP A 65 7.14 -3.97 2.01
CA ASP A 65 8.40 -4.71 2.06
C ASP A 65 8.14 -6.22 2.15
N SER A 66 9.09 -7.04 1.74
CA SER A 66 8.97 -8.50 1.94
C SER A 66 8.93 -8.84 3.42
N PHE A 67 8.06 -9.76 3.78
CA PHE A 67 7.89 -10.24 5.15
C PHE A 67 8.06 -11.77 5.21
N TYR A 68 8.79 -12.25 6.21
CA TYR A 68 8.91 -13.68 6.50
C TYR A 68 8.80 -13.91 8.01
N HIS A 69 8.16 -15.01 8.37
CA HIS A 69 7.99 -15.38 9.75
C HIS A 69 9.17 -16.22 10.21
N GLU A 70 9.90 -15.81 11.25
CA GLU A 70 11.10 -16.53 11.72
C GLU A 70 10.82 -17.97 12.14
N GLU A 71 9.69 -18.22 12.81
CA GLU A 71 9.30 -19.56 13.27
C GLU A 71 8.75 -20.44 12.13
N LYS A 72 8.42 -19.87 10.98
CA LYS A 72 7.86 -20.56 9.81
C LYS A 72 8.47 -20.04 8.52
N PRO A 73 9.75 -20.33 8.25
CA PRO A 73 10.47 -19.75 7.09
C PRO A 73 9.84 -20.11 5.73
N LYS A 74 8.88 -21.08 5.69
CA LYS A 74 8.10 -21.40 4.47
C LYS A 74 7.05 -20.32 4.13
N PHE A 75 6.76 -19.39 5.02
CA PHE A 75 5.80 -18.31 4.79
C PHE A 75 6.51 -17.02 4.41
N MET A 76 7.11 -17.00 3.25
CA MET A 76 7.66 -15.79 2.66
C MET A 76 6.55 -15.06 1.89
N CYS A 77 6.36 -13.79 2.22
CA CYS A 77 5.48 -12.88 1.50
C CYS A 77 6.35 -11.81 0.84
N TYR A 78 6.15 -11.60 -0.45
CA TYR A 78 7.02 -10.73 -1.23
C TYR A 78 6.53 -9.29 -1.24
N ASN A 79 7.45 -8.35 -1.44
CA ASN A 79 7.12 -6.96 -1.69
C ASN A 79 6.10 -6.83 -2.83
N SER A 80 5.13 -5.94 -2.65
CA SER A 80 4.00 -5.70 -3.56
C SER A 80 3.03 -6.87 -3.74
N GLN A 81 3.17 -7.96 -2.98
CA GLN A 81 2.18 -9.03 -2.97
C GLN A 81 0.89 -8.54 -2.33
N GLU A 82 -0.22 -8.80 -3.00
CA GLU A 82 -1.57 -8.46 -2.53
C GLU A 82 -2.18 -9.62 -1.77
N PHE A 83 -3.02 -9.29 -0.79
CA PHE A 83 -3.74 -10.24 0.05
C PHE A 83 -5.14 -9.75 0.37
N ILE A 84 -6.05 -10.69 0.60
CA ILE A 84 -7.36 -10.42 1.20
C ILE A 84 -7.28 -10.79 2.68
N ILE A 85 -7.71 -9.88 3.55
CA ILE A 85 -7.84 -10.16 4.98
C ILE A 85 -9.03 -11.10 5.19
N THR A 86 -8.80 -12.27 5.78
CA THR A 86 -9.85 -13.22 6.13
C THR A 86 -10.34 -13.05 7.55
N ASN A 87 -9.45 -12.68 8.48
CA ASN A 87 -9.77 -12.42 9.88
C ASN A 87 -8.75 -11.46 10.49
N VAL A 88 -9.14 -10.80 11.57
CA VAL A 88 -8.27 -9.90 12.35
C VAL A 88 -8.34 -10.31 13.81
N ALA A 89 -7.18 -10.56 14.41
CA ALA A 89 -7.03 -10.87 15.83
C ALA A 89 -6.06 -9.88 16.49
N GLU A 90 -6.05 -9.78 17.80
CA GLU A 90 -5.08 -8.97 18.53
C GLU A 90 -4.09 -9.86 19.29
N LYS A 91 -2.84 -9.42 19.38
CA LYS A 91 -1.79 -10.08 20.14
C LYS A 91 -0.76 -9.05 20.64
N ILE A 92 -0.11 -9.35 21.77
CA ILE A 92 1.05 -8.58 22.21
C ILE A 92 2.32 -9.22 21.62
N ILE A 93 3.10 -8.42 20.89
CA ILE A 93 4.39 -8.83 20.31
C ILE A 93 5.46 -7.87 20.81
N LYS A 94 6.51 -8.39 21.49
CA LYS A 94 7.60 -7.56 22.03
C LYS A 94 7.13 -6.37 22.89
N GLY A 95 6.00 -6.53 23.61
CA GLY A 95 5.42 -5.48 24.46
C GLY A 95 4.58 -4.43 23.72
N TYR A 96 4.27 -4.65 22.44
CA TYR A 96 3.38 -3.80 21.64
C TYR A 96 2.07 -4.52 21.36
N ARG A 97 0.93 -3.83 21.54
CA ARG A 97 -0.35 -4.29 20.97
C ARG A 97 -0.19 -4.37 19.45
N SER A 98 -0.57 -5.49 18.91
CA SER A 98 -0.43 -5.79 17.49
C SER A 98 -1.72 -6.40 16.97
N MET A 99 -2.03 -6.14 15.72
CA MET A 99 -3.10 -6.81 15.00
C MET A 99 -2.50 -7.93 14.17
N ILE A 100 -3.11 -9.09 14.20
CA ILE A 100 -2.73 -10.24 13.38
C ILE A 100 -3.72 -10.33 12.24
N LEU A 101 -3.28 -9.96 11.05
CA LEU A 101 -4.08 -10.05 9.85
C LEU A 101 -3.94 -11.46 9.30
N HIS A 102 -4.99 -12.27 9.41
CA HIS A 102 -5.04 -13.56 8.74
C HIS A 102 -5.32 -13.31 7.26
N VAL A 103 -4.48 -13.84 6.40
CA VAL A 103 -4.55 -13.69 4.94
C VAL A 103 -4.33 -15.05 4.32
N ASP A 104 -4.98 -15.34 3.21
CA ASP A 104 -4.90 -16.62 2.50
C ASP A 104 -4.82 -17.88 3.41
N ASP A 105 -4.80 -19.05 2.84
CA ASP A 105 -4.79 -20.32 3.55
C ASP A 105 -3.60 -20.47 4.52
N LYS A 106 -3.77 -20.01 5.78
CA LYS A 106 -2.84 -20.15 6.92
C LYS A 106 -1.70 -19.15 7.02
N LYS A 107 -1.62 -18.13 6.18
CA LYS A 107 -0.67 -17.03 6.37
C LYS A 107 -1.24 -15.97 7.32
N PHE A 108 -0.36 -15.29 8.04
CA PHE A 108 -0.74 -14.17 8.88
C PHE A 108 0.35 -13.09 8.87
N LEU A 109 -0.08 -11.84 8.94
CA LEU A 109 0.77 -10.69 8.94
C LEU A 109 0.56 -9.92 10.25
N PRO A 110 1.52 -9.94 11.18
CA PRO A 110 1.48 -9.07 12.35
C PRO A 110 1.73 -7.62 11.92
N VAL A 111 0.90 -6.71 12.37
CA VAL A 111 1.04 -5.27 12.14
C VAL A 111 0.89 -4.52 13.47
N ILE A 112 1.50 -3.36 13.61
CA ILE A 112 1.37 -2.53 14.81
C ILE A 112 -0.08 -2.06 14.96
N HIS A 113 -0.64 -2.18 16.17
CA HIS A 113 -1.95 -1.61 16.47
C HIS A 113 -1.89 -0.08 16.38
N PRO A 114 -2.92 0.61 15.85
CA PRO A 114 -2.92 2.07 15.70
C PRO A 114 -2.58 2.84 16.97
N SER A 115 -3.03 2.37 18.14
CA SER A 115 -2.72 3.00 19.43
C SER A 115 -1.24 2.97 19.82
N GLU A 116 -0.46 2.06 19.23
CA GLU A 116 0.98 1.91 19.52
C GLU A 116 1.86 2.51 18.41
N GLN A 117 1.27 3.02 17.34
CA GLN A 117 2.00 3.46 16.15
C GLN A 117 3.06 4.52 16.48
N SER A 118 2.69 5.56 17.22
CA SER A 118 3.61 6.64 17.61
C SER A 118 4.76 6.13 18.50
N LYS A 119 4.48 5.22 19.44
CA LYS A 119 5.47 4.59 20.30
C LYS A 119 6.46 3.76 19.47
N TYR A 120 5.96 2.99 18.52
CA TYR A 120 6.78 2.18 17.62
C TYR A 120 7.68 3.05 16.72
N GLU A 121 7.14 4.09 16.09
CA GLU A 121 7.89 5.02 15.24
C GLU A 121 8.97 5.77 16.00
N ASN A 122 8.67 6.21 17.24
CA ASN A 122 9.64 6.84 18.12
C ASN A 122 10.79 5.87 18.48
N GLU A 123 10.47 4.62 18.75
CA GLU A 123 11.50 3.61 19.05
C GLU A 123 12.38 3.33 17.83
N LEU A 124 11.80 3.17 16.64
CA LEU A 124 12.57 3.03 15.39
C LEU A 124 13.48 4.25 15.15
N SER A 125 12.95 5.45 15.34
CA SER A 125 13.72 6.69 15.18
C SER A 125 14.87 6.77 16.16
N ARG A 126 14.64 6.40 17.42
CA ARG A 126 15.65 6.34 18.49
C ARG A 126 16.76 5.34 18.15
N MET A 127 16.40 4.12 17.73
CA MET A 127 17.37 3.09 17.36
C MET A 127 18.20 3.52 16.15
N ALA A 128 17.57 4.08 15.12
CA ALA A 128 18.25 4.59 13.93
C ALA A 128 19.20 5.75 14.27
N TYR A 129 18.81 6.66 15.15
CA TYR A 129 19.66 7.74 15.63
C TYR A 129 20.93 7.20 16.31
N PHE A 130 20.80 6.30 17.27
CA PHE A 130 21.97 5.71 17.95
C PHE A 130 22.85 4.88 17.03
N ALA A 131 22.28 4.22 16.03
CA ALA A 131 23.08 3.50 15.03
C ALA A 131 23.87 4.46 14.14
N LYS A 132 23.29 5.60 13.76
CA LYS A 132 23.98 6.65 12.96
C LYS A 132 25.10 7.35 13.73
N GLN A 133 24.92 7.61 15.02
CA GLN A 133 25.90 8.30 15.87
C GLN A 133 27.09 7.41 16.26
N GLU A 134 26.98 6.09 16.11
CA GLU A 134 28.06 5.17 16.47
C GLU A 134 29.25 5.30 15.51
N GLN A 135 30.41 5.66 16.07
CA GLN A 135 31.64 5.86 15.30
C GLN A 135 32.35 4.53 14.98
N ASN A 136 32.27 3.56 15.88
CA ASN A 136 32.94 2.27 15.68
C ASN A 136 32.11 1.41 14.69
N PRO A 137 32.69 1.02 13.51
CA PRO A 137 31.96 0.27 12.48
C PRO A 137 31.37 -1.05 12.99
N LYS A 138 32.08 -1.76 13.87
CA LYS A 138 31.62 -3.04 14.44
C LYS A 138 30.38 -2.86 15.32
N TYR A 139 30.37 -1.84 16.19
CA TYR A 139 29.21 -1.55 17.03
C TYR A 139 28.07 -0.91 16.24
N ARG A 140 28.38 -0.07 15.26
CA ARG A 140 27.39 0.47 14.31
C ARG A 140 26.65 -0.64 13.58
N GLY A 141 27.36 -1.65 13.08
CA GLY A 141 26.74 -2.82 12.44
C GLY A 141 25.79 -3.57 13.39
N LYS A 142 26.19 -3.78 14.65
CA LYS A 142 25.34 -4.43 15.67
C LYS A 142 24.07 -3.61 15.97
N LYS A 143 24.17 -2.27 16.05
CA LYS A 143 23.02 -1.39 16.28
C LYS A 143 22.04 -1.42 15.11
N TRP A 144 22.55 -1.41 13.87
CA TRP A 144 21.69 -1.58 12.70
C TRP A 144 21.05 -2.96 12.63
N ALA A 145 21.77 -4.03 12.97
CA ALA A 145 21.18 -5.36 13.05
C ALA A 145 20.01 -5.40 14.04
N ALA A 146 20.21 -4.85 15.26
CA ALA A 146 19.15 -4.76 16.26
C ALA A 146 17.93 -3.93 15.77
N PHE A 147 18.16 -2.83 15.04
CA PHE A 147 17.10 -2.04 14.42
C PHE A 147 16.27 -2.86 13.41
N TYR A 148 16.93 -3.58 12.51
CA TYR A 148 16.24 -4.39 11.51
C TYR A 148 15.56 -5.60 12.15
N ASP A 149 16.17 -6.24 13.16
CA ASP A 149 15.56 -7.33 13.92
C ASP A 149 14.31 -6.91 14.68
N PHE A 150 14.27 -5.68 15.17
CA PHE A 150 13.08 -5.11 15.76
C PHE A 150 12.02 -4.78 14.69
N LYS A 151 12.42 -4.07 13.61
CA LYS A 151 11.50 -3.66 12.53
C LYS A 151 10.80 -4.87 11.87
N LYS A 152 11.51 -5.95 11.62
CA LYS A 152 10.98 -7.14 10.92
C LYS A 152 9.96 -7.96 11.71
N GLN A 153 9.71 -7.64 12.98
CA GLN A 153 8.65 -8.30 13.76
C GLN A 153 7.25 -7.99 13.23
N TRP A 154 7.09 -6.89 12.50
CA TRP A 154 5.82 -6.45 11.95
C TRP A 154 5.94 -6.24 10.44
N ALA A 155 4.86 -6.65 9.74
CA ALA A 155 4.71 -6.39 8.33
C ALA A 155 4.34 -4.93 8.11
N ASP A 156 4.93 -4.32 7.08
CA ASP A 156 4.54 -3.01 6.59
C ASP A 156 3.52 -3.20 5.46
N VAL A 157 2.26 -2.85 5.72
CA VAL A 157 1.16 -3.05 4.79
C VAL A 157 0.42 -1.74 4.49
N SER A 158 -0.13 -1.67 3.30
CA SER A 158 -1.02 -0.59 2.85
C SER A 158 -2.29 -1.19 2.22
N TYR A 159 -3.36 -0.38 2.11
CA TYR A 159 -4.55 -0.81 1.38
C TYR A 159 -4.26 -0.95 -0.12
N GLY A 160 -4.86 -1.94 -0.74
CA GLY A 160 -4.59 -2.38 -2.11
C GLY A 160 -5.58 -1.87 -3.16
N TYR A 161 -6.18 -0.69 -2.97
CA TYR A 161 -7.09 -0.10 -3.97
C TYR A 161 -6.37 0.86 -4.92
N CYS A 162 -5.35 1.57 -4.43
CA CYS A 162 -4.57 2.53 -5.20
C CYS A 162 -3.07 2.29 -5.02
N PHE A 163 -2.31 2.44 -6.12
CA PHE A 163 -0.86 2.26 -6.16
C PHE A 163 -0.17 3.41 -6.87
N THR A 164 1.14 3.55 -6.64
CA THR A 164 1.99 4.33 -7.54
C THR A 164 2.30 3.53 -8.81
N GLY A 165 2.61 4.22 -9.90
CA GLY A 165 2.98 3.57 -11.17
C GLY A 165 4.10 2.55 -11.04
N HIS A 166 5.07 2.76 -10.15
CA HIS A 166 6.16 1.80 -9.92
C HIS A 166 5.69 0.52 -9.23
N LYS A 167 4.76 0.61 -8.28
CA LYS A 167 4.27 -0.55 -7.52
C LYS A 167 3.34 -1.45 -8.34
N ILE A 168 2.64 -0.89 -9.32
CA ILE A 168 1.74 -1.66 -10.21
C ILE A 168 2.49 -2.35 -11.35
N GLN A 169 3.78 -2.07 -11.51
CA GLN A 169 4.59 -2.64 -12.58
C GLN A 169 4.74 -4.17 -12.37
N GLY A 170 4.50 -4.94 -13.44
CA GLY A 170 4.56 -6.41 -13.42
C GLY A 170 3.21 -7.09 -13.19
N SER A 171 2.21 -6.38 -12.65
CA SER A 171 0.85 -6.91 -12.48
C SER A 171 -0.08 -6.47 -13.61
N GLY A 172 -1.15 -7.24 -13.87
CA GLY A 172 -2.21 -6.91 -14.82
C GLY A 172 -3.56 -6.91 -14.10
N TYR A 173 -4.44 -5.98 -14.45
CA TYR A 173 -5.76 -5.84 -13.85
C TYR A 173 -6.81 -5.63 -14.93
N LYS A 174 -8.04 -6.01 -14.67
CA LYS A 174 -9.14 -5.84 -15.61
C LYS A 174 -9.38 -4.35 -15.90
N ASN A 175 -9.52 -3.55 -14.86
CA ASN A 175 -9.79 -2.12 -14.95
C ASN A 175 -8.74 -1.30 -14.23
N ILE A 176 -8.30 -0.19 -14.84
CA ILE A 176 -7.36 0.75 -14.23
C ILE A 176 -7.92 2.16 -14.33
N PHE A 177 -8.07 2.79 -13.17
CA PHE A 177 -8.28 4.23 -13.07
C PHE A 177 -6.92 4.94 -12.98
N VAL A 178 -6.70 5.99 -13.76
CA VAL A 178 -5.46 6.77 -13.75
C VAL A 178 -5.75 8.21 -13.37
N ASP A 179 -5.19 8.69 -12.27
CA ASP A 179 -5.25 10.12 -11.94
C ASP A 179 -4.22 10.90 -12.77
N ILE A 180 -4.63 11.28 -13.98
CA ILE A 180 -3.77 12.05 -14.88
C ILE A 180 -3.43 13.42 -14.29
N SER A 181 -4.36 14.05 -13.58
CA SER A 181 -4.14 15.37 -12.98
C SER A 181 -3.02 15.32 -11.94
N ASP A 182 -2.95 14.25 -11.15
CA ASP A 182 -1.86 14.05 -10.18
C ASP A 182 -0.53 13.86 -10.90
N ILE A 183 -0.46 13.03 -11.94
CA ILE A 183 0.77 12.77 -12.70
C ILE A 183 1.27 14.04 -13.40
N LEU A 184 0.39 14.80 -14.03
CA LEU A 184 0.78 16.01 -14.78
C LEU A 184 1.15 17.17 -13.89
N SER A 185 0.59 17.26 -12.67
CA SER A 185 0.87 18.35 -11.71
C SER A 185 2.17 18.18 -10.94
N VAL A 186 2.88 17.08 -11.10
CA VAL A 186 4.15 16.88 -10.41
C VAL A 186 5.19 17.87 -10.93
N GLY A 187 5.90 18.53 -10.00
CA GLY A 187 6.91 19.56 -10.24
C GLY A 187 8.04 19.14 -11.20
N PRO A 188 9.31 19.46 -10.98
CA PRO A 188 10.36 19.44 -12.01
C PRO A 188 10.80 18.05 -12.44
N ILE A 189 9.87 17.24 -12.93
CA ILE A 189 10.16 15.99 -13.66
C ILE A 189 9.90 16.23 -15.16
N SER A 190 10.72 15.61 -15.98
CA SER A 190 10.60 15.72 -17.43
C SER A 190 9.26 15.15 -17.92
N ASP A 191 8.70 15.74 -18.98
CA ASP A 191 7.47 15.23 -19.60
C ASP A 191 7.61 13.77 -20.05
N LYS A 192 8.82 13.36 -20.43
CA LYS A 192 9.14 11.96 -20.71
C LYS A 192 8.81 11.03 -19.52
N ARG A 193 9.18 11.40 -18.29
CA ARG A 193 8.87 10.61 -17.09
C ARG A 193 7.38 10.59 -16.77
N LYS A 194 6.68 11.71 -16.97
CA LYS A 194 5.22 11.78 -16.83
C LYS A 194 4.53 10.82 -17.82
N LEU A 195 4.92 10.88 -19.09
CA LEU A 195 4.42 9.97 -20.12
C LEU A 195 4.74 8.50 -19.83
N GLN A 196 5.93 8.18 -19.34
CA GLN A 196 6.29 6.83 -18.91
C GLN A 196 5.38 6.32 -17.78
N SER A 197 5.06 7.17 -16.78
CA SER A 197 4.15 6.81 -15.70
C SER A 197 2.73 6.54 -16.20
N ILE A 198 2.23 7.37 -17.10
CA ILE A 198 0.91 7.18 -17.74
C ILE A 198 0.92 5.89 -18.57
N TYR A 199 1.94 5.69 -19.41
CA TYR A 199 2.07 4.49 -20.23
C TYR A 199 2.12 3.21 -19.36
N THR A 200 2.93 3.22 -18.29
CA THR A 200 3.02 2.10 -17.35
C THR A 200 1.65 1.78 -16.75
N ALA A 201 0.90 2.79 -16.32
CA ALA A 201 -0.44 2.59 -15.75
C ALA A 201 -1.42 2.01 -16.79
N ILE A 202 -1.50 2.62 -17.97
CA ILE A 202 -2.45 2.22 -19.04
C ILE A 202 -2.19 0.78 -19.52
N THR A 203 -0.91 0.40 -19.63
CA THR A 203 -0.55 -0.94 -20.11
C THR A 203 -0.88 -2.06 -19.12
N ARG A 204 -1.23 -1.75 -17.89
CA ARG A 204 -1.65 -2.74 -16.88
C ARG A 204 -3.13 -3.14 -17.00
N ALA A 205 -3.96 -2.36 -17.67
CA ALA A 205 -5.35 -2.71 -17.91
C ALA A 205 -5.46 -3.79 -18.98
N THR A 206 -6.31 -4.82 -18.76
CA THR A 206 -6.67 -5.79 -19.80
C THR A 206 -7.93 -5.36 -20.56
N ASP A 207 -8.89 -4.73 -19.90
CA ASP A 207 -10.20 -4.40 -20.43
C ASP A 207 -10.44 -2.89 -20.56
N LEU A 208 -10.37 -2.16 -19.44
CA LEU A 208 -10.79 -0.76 -19.41
C LEU A 208 -9.77 0.15 -18.71
N VAL A 209 -9.48 1.28 -19.35
CA VAL A 209 -8.72 2.39 -18.76
C VAL A 209 -9.66 3.55 -18.51
N ILE A 210 -9.69 4.05 -17.28
CA ILE A 210 -10.51 5.21 -16.90
C ILE A 210 -9.58 6.34 -16.47
N LEU A 211 -9.66 7.47 -17.16
CA LEU A 211 -8.85 8.64 -16.88
C LEU A 211 -9.61 9.59 -15.95
N ILE A 212 -9.10 9.77 -14.73
CA ILE A 212 -9.67 10.69 -13.75
C ILE A 212 -9.21 12.11 -14.08
N LYS A 213 -10.17 13.01 -14.33
CA LYS A 213 -9.91 14.44 -14.55
C LYS A 213 -10.38 15.23 -13.34
N ARG A 214 -9.49 16.00 -12.74
CA ARG A 214 -9.86 17.05 -11.79
C ARG A 214 -10.22 18.30 -12.62
N ASN A 215 -11.29 18.99 -12.25
CA ASN A 215 -11.59 20.29 -12.86
C ASN A 215 -10.39 21.19 -12.59
N GLY A 216 -9.67 21.57 -13.64
CA GLY A 216 -8.56 22.48 -13.54
C GLY A 216 -9.04 23.84 -13.00
N LYS A 217 -8.24 24.42 -12.07
CA LYS A 217 -8.22 25.87 -11.89
C LYS A 217 -7.49 26.48 -13.05
#